data_3bf1c795967efb6ca21b4853057b1462
#
_entry.id   3bf1c795967efb6ca21b4853057b1462
#
_cell.length_a   1.000
_cell.length_b   1.000
_cell.length_c   1.000
_cell.angle_alpha   90.00
_cell.angle_beta   90.00
_cell.angle_gamma   90.00
#
_symmetry.space_group_name_H-M   'P 1'
#
loop_
_entity.id
_entity.type
_entity.pdbx_description
1 polymer ?
#
loop_
_entity_poly.entity_id
_entity_poly.type
_entity_poly.pdbx_seq_one_letter_code
_entity_poly.pdbx_strand_id
1 'polypeptide(L)'
;MKAIDTGSNFEPNPMIRVFASPLLRTAAATAAVTLSAVVWEAHPARAQDAAPDVLAFPGAEGAGRMARGGRGGRVLRVTNLNDSGPGSLRAAVEIEGPRTVVFDIGGTIALASPLTIRRGRITLAGQTAPGGGITLRDHALVIAADDVVVRHIRSRLGDESRVESDAISIERGRRIILDHVSASWSVDETLSVGSRYDPPERGIYDVTVQWSVISESLNASGHAKGEHGYGSLVRGGHGARMTFHHNLWAAHRARMPRPGNYNPPSVDPEGPRFEFRSNLFHDWGGSHAGYNADTESLSTYAFIGNVYIAGPDSVGRWAFEESNPLARAWFEDNSMDGQVPSDPWSLVKDSDRPGYRLPGRPDWAAAATGTSAETEAAVLAHAGAGPVRDAVDERIVAAVGTRSLRIIDSQSQVGGWPVLAPGTPWIDHDADGMPDNWETAHGLDPADAGDGALDRDSDGYTNLEDWLNSLIR
;
A
#
# COMPACT_ATOMS: atom_id res chain seq x y z
N MET A 1 4.45 -41.08 -23.53
CA MET A 1 3.27 -41.25 -24.37
C MET A 1 2.16 -41.78 -23.50
N LYS A 2 1.40 -40.87 -22.83
CA LYS A 2 0.10 -41.15 -22.19
C LYS A 2 -0.70 -39.86 -22.29
N ALA A 3 -1.86 -39.94 -22.92
CA ALA A 3 -2.77 -38.86 -23.21
C ALA A 3 -3.38 -38.29 -21.92
N ILE A 4 -3.57 -36.99 -21.89
CA ILE A 4 -4.30 -36.25 -20.86
C ILE A 4 -5.69 -36.02 -21.41
N ASP A 5 -6.66 -36.54 -20.68
CA ASP A 5 -8.09 -36.47 -20.92
C ASP A 5 -8.60 -35.05 -20.55
N THR A 6 -9.24 -34.39 -21.53
CA THR A 6 -9.94 -33.13 -21.34
C THR A 6 -11.44 -33.39 -21.34
N GLY A 7 -12.04 -33.40 -20.17
CA GLY A 7 -13.50 -33.53 -20.06
C GLY A 7 -14.02 -32.79 -18.83
N SER A 8 -14.52 -31.56 -19.00
CA SER A 8 -15.46 -30.98 -18.04
C SER A 8 -16.69 -30.46 -18.78
N ASN A 9 -17.77 -31.22 -18.67
CA ASN A 9 -19.11 -30.87 -19.12
C ASN A 9 -19.70 -29.77 -18.25
N PHE A 10 -20.10 -28.67 -18.86
CA PHE A 10 -20.98 -27.67 -18.26
C PHE A 10 -22.41 -27.97 -18.72
N GLU A 11 -23.30 -28.33 -17.80
CA GLU A 11 -24.74 -28.32 -18.02
C GLU A 11 -25.34 -26.94 -17.71
N PRO A 12 -26.32 -26.47 -18.52
CA PRO A 12 -26.98 -25.18 -18.25
C PRO A 12 -28.20 -25.37 -17.35
N ASN A 13 -28.33 -24.49 -16.37
CA ASN A 13 -29.45 -24.44 -15.42
C ASN A 13 -30.70 -23.77 -16.06
N PRO A 14 -31.93 -24.21 -15.74
CA PRO A 14 -33.13 -23.88 -16.50
C PRO A 14 -33.79 -22.53 -16.15
N MET A 15 -34.44 -21.96 -17.16
CA MET A 15 -35.26 -20.76 -17.17
C MET A 15 -36.34 -20.70 -16.06
N ILE A 16 -36.42 -19.57 -15.37
CA ILE A 16 -37.59 -19.23 -14.55
C ILE A 16 -38.66 -18.57 -15.43
N ARG A 17 -39.81 -19.18 -15.45
CA ARG A 17 -41.03 -18.67 -16.14
C ARG A 17 -41.65 -17.52 -15.37
N VAL A 18 -41.89 -16.42 -16.05
CA VAL A 18 -42.72 -15.30 -15.59
C VAL A 18 -44.20 -15.65 -15.76
N PHE A 19 -44.97 -15.64 -14.66
CA PHE A 19 -46.43 -15.67 -14.72
C PHE A 19 -46.97 -14.24 -14.72
N ALA A 20 -47.76 -13.94 -15.77
CA ALA A 20 -48.59 -12.74 -15.84
C ALA A 20 -49.94 -13.05 -15.22
N SER A 21 -50.51 -12.15 -14.46
CA SER A 21 -51.90 -12.18 -13.99
C SER A 21 -52.57 -10.81 -14.14
N PRO A 22 -53.91 -10.75 -14.29
CA PRO A 22 -54.54 -9.73 -15.08
C PRO A 22 -55.12 -8.52 -14.30
N LEU A 23 -55.44 -7.49 -15.07
CA LEU A 23 -56.11 -6.25 -14.81
C LEU A 23 -57.38 -6.32 -13.89
N LEU A 24 -57.44 -5.48 -12.87
CA LEU A 24 -58.70 -4.98 -12.29
C LEU A 24 -58.78 -3.45 -12.50
N ARG A 25 -59.83 -3.04 -13.24
CA ARG A 25 -60.25 -1.65 -13.37
C ARG A 25 -61.08 -1.27 -12.14
N THR A 26 -60.77 -0.12 -11.48
CA THR A 26 -61.76 0.58 -10.66
C THR A 26 -61.61 2.11 -10.84
N ALA A 27 -62.74 2.76 -10.68
CA ALA A 27 -63.10 4.07 -11.16
C ALA A 27 -62.40 5.28 -10.54
N ALA A 28 -62.42 6.36 -11.32
CA ALA A 28 -61.99 7.69 -10.99
C ALA A 28 -62.84 8.36 -9.89
N ALA A 29 -62.23 9.01 -8.95
CA ALA A 29 -62.79 10.10 -8.16
C ALA A 29 -61.85 11.31 -8.27
N THR A 30 -62.32 12.37 -8.90
CA THR A 30 -61.63 13.63 -9.09
C THR A 30 -61.69 14.47 -7.80
N ALA A 31 -60.56 14.62 -7.11
CA ALA A 31 -60.42 15.64 -6.08
C ALA A 31 -59.41 16.69 -6.59
N ALA A 32 -59.89 17.89 -6.79
CA ALA A 32 -59.07 19.06 -7.16
C ALA A 32 -58.26 19.51 -5.94
N VAL A 33 -56.94 19.28 -5.98
CA VAL A 33 -56.01 19.85 -5.01
C VAL A 33 -55.31 21.03 -5.69
N THR A 34 -55.55 22.22 -5.16
CA THR A 34 -54.82 23.44 -5.53
C THR A 34 -53.38 23.31 -5.04
N LEU A 35 -52.43 23.07 -5.97
CA LEU A 35 -51.00 23.15 -5.68
C LEU A 35 -50.58 24.63 -5.62
N SER A 36 -50.28 25.11 -4.42
CA SER A 36 -49.47 26.31 -4.22
C SER A 36 -48.01 25.96 -4.57
N ALA A 37 -47.53 26.48 -5.70
CA ALA A 37 -46.14 26.36 -6.10
C ALA A 37 -45.27 27.18 -5.14
N VAL A 38 -44.58 26.53 -4.24
CA VAL A 38 -43.44 27.11 -3.52
C VAL A 38 -42.29 27.13 -4.52
N VAL A 39 -41.99 28.29 -5.07
CA VAL A 39 -40.81 28.55 -5.87
C VAL A 39 -39.63 28.49 -4.91
N TRP A 40 -38.92 27.36 -4.90
CA TRP A 40 -37.62 27.25 -4.24
C TRP A 40 -36.59 27.91 -5.17
N GLU A 41 -36.18 29.13 -4.84
CA GLU A 41 -35.03 29.74 -5.50
C GLU A 41 -33.81 28.85 -5.24
N ALA A 42 -33.38 28.14 -6.27
CA ALA A 42 -32.11 27.43 -6.26
C ALA A 42 -31.00 28.48 -6.14
N HIS A 43 -30.49 28.65 -4.93
CA HIS A 43 -29.21 29.36 -4.77
C HIS A 43 -28.17 28.58 -5.58
N PRO A 44 -27.42 29.28 -6.48
CA PRO A 44 -26.31 28.61 -7.14
C PRO A 44 -25.40 28.08 -6.07
N ALA A 45 -25.15 26.76 -6.09
CA ALA A 45 -24.11 26.15 -5.28
C ALA A 45 -22.84 26.98 -5.57
N ARG A 46 -22.33 27.68 -4.54
CA ARG A 46 -21.00 28.27 -4.61
C ARG A 46 -20.09 27.16 -5.06
N ALA A 47 -19.42 27.36 -6.20
CA ALA A 47 -18.28 26.56 -6.55
C ALA A 47 -17.39 26.59 -5.30
N GLN A 48 -17.27 25.46 -4.62
CA GLN A 48 -16.23 25.29 -3.62
C GLN A 48 -14.94 25.52 -4.41
N ASP A 49 -14.26 26.64 -4.12
CA ASP A 49 -12.93 26.87 -4.62
C ASP A 49 -12.16 25.57 -4.40
N ALA A 50 -11.62 25.03 -5.49
CA ALA A 50 -10.83 23.82 -5.39
C ALA A 50 -9.74 24.10 -4.38
N ALA A 51 -9.80 23.44 -3.24
CA ALA A 51 -8.74 23.55 -2.23
C ALA A 51 -7.41 23.33 -2.94
N PRO A 52 -6.35 24.10 -2.63
CA PRO A 52 -5.06 23.93 -3.28
C PRO A 52 -4.66 22.45 -3.25
N ASP A 53 -4.01 22.01 -4.32
CA ASP A 53 -3.50 20.65 -4.45
C ASP A 53 -2.37 20.45 -3.40
N VAL A 54 -2.75 20.06 -2.18
CA VAL A 54 -1.87 19.85 -1.05
C VAL A 54 -1.46 18.38 -1.02
N LEU A 55 -0.18 18.12 -0.79
CA LEU A 55 0.36 16.76 -0.63
C LEU A 55 -0.33 16.03 0.53
N ALA A 56 -0.26 14.71 0.54
CA ALA A 56 -0.80 13.90 1.64
C ALA A 56 -0.19 14.29 3.00
N PHE A 57 1.09 14.62 2.98
CA PHE A 57 1.89 15.17 4.11
C PHE A 57 3.19 15.74 3.53
N PRO A 58 3.94 16.57 4.26
CA PRO A 58 5.28 17.01 3.86
C PRO A 58 6.20 15.81 3.62
N GLY A 59 6.78 15.71 2.42
CA GLY A 59 7.59 14.55 2.02
C GLY A 59 6.81 13.40 1.37
N ALA A 60 5.51 13.55 1.12
CA ALA A 60 4.78 12.63 0.27
C ALA A 60 5.20 12.79 -1.19
N GLU A 61 5.62 11.71 -1.83
CA GLU A 61 6.17 11.71 -3.18
C GLU A 61 5.48 10.65 -4.08
N GLY A 62 5.84 10.65 -5.36
CA GLY A 62 5.36 9.67 -6.32
C GLY A 62 3.91 9.85 -6.77
N ALA A 63 3.35 8.81 -7.37
CA ALA A 63 2.03 8.86 -7.97
C ALA A 63 0.91 9.09 -6.95
N GLY A 64 1.02 8.49 -5.75
CA GLY A 64 0.02 8.58 -4.68
C GLY A 64 0.11 9.83 -3.80
N ARG A 65 1.07 10.74 -4.03
CA ARG A 65 1.35 11.89 -3.16
C ARG A 65 0.17 12.81 -2.87
N MET A 66 -0.87 12.78 -3.71
CA MET A 66 -2.05 13.63 -3.59
C MET A 66 -3.20 12.93 -2.84
N ALA A 67 -2.92 11.85 -2.11
CA ALA A 67 -3.92 11.19 -1.27
C ALA A 67 -4.41 12.15 -0.17
N ARG A 68 -5.73 12.33 -0.11
CA ARG A 68 -6.32 13.28 0.85
C ARG A 68 -6.41 12.72 2.27
N GLY A 69 -6.42 11.38 2.39
CA GLY A 69 -6.60 10.75 3.68
C GLY A 69 -7.84 11.22 4.43
N GLY A 70 -7.70 11.35 5.72
CA GLY A 70 -8.75 11.82 6.63
C GLY A 70 -8.86 13.33 6.80
N ARG A 71 -8.05 14.13 6.09
CA ARG A 71 -7.94 15.59 6.26
C ARG A 71 -9.27 16.29 6.50
N GLY A 72 -9.34 17.08 7.59
CA GLY A 72 -10.51 17.84 8.00
C GLY A 72 -11.72 16.97 8.43
N GLY A 73 -11.51 15.67 8.61
CA GLY A 73 -12.54 14.74 9.07
C GLY A 73 -12.54 14.50 10.57
N ARG A 74 -13.29 13.47 10.99
CA ARG A 74 -13.34 13.08 12.40
C ARG A 74 -12.06 12.44 12.87
N VAL A 75 -11.68 12.65 14.11
CA VAL A 75 -10.64 11.90 14.80
C VAL A 75 -11.24 10.68 15.48
N LEU A 76 -10.61 9.52 15.30
CA LEU A 76 -11.05 8.25 15.88
C LEU A 76 -9.88 7.64 16.64
N ARG A 77 -10.08 7.37 17.92
CA ARG A 77 -9.05 6.89 18.84
C ARG A 77 -9.12 5.37 18.98
N VAL A 78 -8.00 4.69 18.75
CA VAL A 78 -7.85 3.27 19.05
C VAL A 78 -7.36 3.14 20.47
N THR A 79 -8.22 2.63 21.36
CA THR A 79 -7.98 2.58 22.80
C THR A 79 -7.72 1.18 23.34
N ASN A 80 -7.82 0.15 22.48
CA ASN A 80 -7.55 -1.24 22.86
C ASN A 80 -7.03 -2.05 21.67
N LEU A 81 -6.46 -3.21 21.95
CA LEU A 81 -5.86 -4.13 20.96
C LEU A 81 -6.81 -5.26 20.51
N ASN A 82 -8.11 -5.14 20.81
CA ASN A 82 -9.09 -6.13 20.36
C ASN A 82 -9.24 -6.09 18.83
N ASP A 83 -9.50 -7.24 18.22
CA ASP A 83 -9.80 -7.30 16.79
C ASP A 83 -11.01 -6.44 16.40
N SER A 84 -12.05 -6.42 17.24
CA SER A 84 -13.32 -5.76 16.94
C SER A 84 -13.98 -5.17 18.19
N GLY A 85 -15.07 -4.42 17.99
CA GLY A 85 -15.83 -3.77 19.05
C GLY A 85 -15.39 -2.33 19.32
N PRO A 86 -16.04 -1.65 20.26
CA PRO A 86 -15.76 -0.24 20.56
C PRO A 86 -14.28 0.01 20.92
N GLY A 87 -13.70 1.06 20.35
CA GLY A 87 -12.30 1.43 20.55
C GLY A 87 -11.27 0.58 19.83
N SER A 88 -11.67 -0.41 19.02
CA SER A 88 -10.76 -1.19 18.17
C SER A 88 -10.41 -0.47 16.88
N LEU A 89 -9.28 -0.83 16.27
CA LEU A 89 -8.89 -0.33 14.96
C LEU A 89 -9.93 -0.68 13.87
N ARG A 90 -10.49 -1.90 13.90
CA ARG A 90 -11.52 -2.31 12.94
C ARG A 90 -12.75 -1.42 13.02
N ALA A 91 -13.23 -1.12 14.21
CA ALA A 91 -14.36 -0.22 14.37
C ALA A 91 -14.10 1.17 13.78
N ALA A 92 -12.89 1.71 13.95
CA ALA A 92 -12.51 2.99 13.36
C ALA A 92 -12.43 2.92 11.83
N VAL A 93 -11.89 1.83 11.28
CA VAL A 93 -11.76 1.63 9.81
C VAL A 93 -13.13 1.53 9.13
N GLU A 94 -14.12 0.94 9.78
CA GLU A 94 -15.47 0.72 9.22
C GLU A 94 -16.35 1.96 9.18
N ILE A 95 -16.00 3.03 9.91
CA ILE A 95 -16.76 4.29 9.93
C ILE A 95 -16.73 4.97 8.56
N GLU A 96 -17.83 5.58 8.17
CA GLU A 96 -17.97 6.33 6.91
C GLU A 96 -17.52 7.79 7.04
N GLY A 97 -17.10 8.35 5.93
CA GLY A 97 -16.67 9.74 5.81
C GLY A 97 -15.18 9.95 6.11
N PRO A 98 -14.69 11.19 5.94
CA PRO A 98 -13.31 11.55 6.21
C PRO A 98 -12.97 11.32 7.69
N ARG A 99 -11.83 10.66 7.97
CA ARG A 99 -11.40 10.35 9.33
C ARG A 99 -9.91 10.09 9.46
N THR A 100 -9.34 10.58 10.52
CA THR A 100 -7.98 10.26 10.96
C THR A 100 -8.03 9.34 12.16
N VAL A 101 -7.33 8.22 12.08
CA VAL A 101 -7.25 7.22 13.15
C VAL A 101 -5.94 7.41 13.89
N VAL A 102 -6.02 7.73 15.17
CA VAL A 102 -4.90 7.88 16.09
C VAL A 102 -4.92 6.76 17.14
N PHE A 103 -3.81 6.50 17.80
CA PHE A 103 -3.66 5.38 18.72
C PHE A 103 -3.29 5.86 20.12
N ASP A 104 -4.09 5.48 21.11
CA ASP A 104 -3.81 5.70 22.54
C ASP A 104 -3.04 4.54 23.17
N ILE A 105 -2.81 3.49 22.43
CA ILE A 105 -2.16 2.28 22.91
C ILE A 105 -1.18 1.75 21.85
N GLY A 106 -0.04 1.27 22.32
CA GLY A 106 0.89 0.46 21.51
C GLY A 106 0.69 -1.03 21.77
N GLY A 107 1.04 -1.85 20.79
CA GLY A 107 0.97 -3.30 20.93
C GLY A 107 0.64 -4.04 19.65
N THR A 108 0.32 -5.33 19.80
CA THR A 108 -0.01 -6.21 18.68
C THR A 108 -1.49 -6.55 18.67
N ILE A 109 -2.16 -6.28 17.56
CA ILE A 109 -3.57 -6.62 17.31
C ILE A 109 -3.59 -7.96 16.55
N ALA A 110 -4.10 -9.01 17.20
CA ALA A 110 -4.34 -10.29 16.58
C ALA A 110 -5.68 -10.24 15.83
N LEU A 111 -5.62 -10.17 14.51
CA LEU A 111 -6.81 -10.08 13.66
C LEU A 111 -7.49 -11.45 13.52
N ALA A 112 -8.81 -11.50 13.64
CA ALA A 112 -9.60 -12.70 13.40
C ALA A 112 -10.05 -12.85 11.94
N SER A 113 -9.88 -11.79 11.14
CA SER A 113 -10.16 -11.75 9.71
C SER A 113 -9.40 -10.58 9.07
N PRO A 114 -9.25 -10.51 7.73
CA PRO A 114 -8.58 -9.39 7.08
C PRO A 114 -9.16 -8.03 7.53
N LEU A 115 -8.27 -7.10 7.84
CA LEU A 115 -8.66 -5.72 8.13
C LEU A 115 -8.76 -4.96 6.82
N THR A 116 -9.97 -4.82 6.29
CA THR A 116 -10.19 -4.22 4.96
C THR A 116 -10.68 -2.79 5.05
N ILE A 117 -9.92 -1.85 4.50
CA ILE A 117 -10.31 -0.45 4.30
C ILE A 117 -11.20 -0.36 3.07
N ARG A 118 -12.54 -0.39 3.25
CA ARG A 118 -13.54 -0.25 2.19
C ARG A 118 -14.11 1.16 2.07
N ARG A 119 -13.89 2.00 3.08
CA ARG A 119 -14.37 3.38 3.16
C ARG A 119 -13.18 4.30 3.03
N GLY A 120 -13.12 5.05 1.93
CA GLY A 120 -12.02 5.97 1.63
C GLY A 120 -11.99 7.21 2.53
N ARG A 121 -11.16 8.17 2.18
CA ARG A 121 -10.90 9.36 2.98
C ARG A 121 -10.48 9.00 4.41
N ILE A 122 -9.42 8.19 4.54
CA ILE A 122 -8.90 7.73 5.83
C ILE A 122 -7.38 7.91 5.91
N THR A 123 -6.94 8.40 7.06
CA THR A 123 -5.53 8.36 7.50
C THR A 123 -5.40 7.40 8.67
N LEU A 124 -4.52 6.41 8.58
CA LEU A 124 -4.06 5.61 9.72
C LEU A 124 -2.72 6.19 10.19
N ALA A 125 -2.75 6.89 11.31
CA ALA A 125 -1.58 7.61 11.85
C ALA A 125 -0.87 6.75 12.92
N GLY A 126 -0.20 5.66 12.49
CA GLY A 126 0.50 4.74 13.39
C GLY A 126 1.62 5.37 14.20
N GLN A 127 2.18 6.50 13.76
CA GLN A 127 3.18 7.28 14.51
C GLN A 127 2.67 7.83 15.86
N THR A 128 1.36 7.90 16.05
CA THR A 128 0.76 8.36 17.33
C THR A 128 0.77 7.27 18.39
N ALA A 129 0.93 6.00 18.00
CA ALA A 129 0.91 4.89 18.95
C ALA A 129 2.07 5.00 19.94
N PRO A 130 1.77 5.02 21.26
CA PRO A 130 2.80 5.12 22.27
C PRO A 130 3.60 3.81 22.39
N GLY A 131 4.68 3.84 23.15
CA GLY A 131 5.50 2.67 23.48
C GLY A 131 6.15 2.03 22.26
N GLY A 132 5.80 0.79 21.95
CA GLY A 132 6.39 0.02 20.84
C GLY A 132 5.73 0.22 19.48
N GLY A 133 4.74 1.13 19.34
CA GLY A 133 3.97 1.29 18.10
C GLY A 133 2.92 0.20 17.90
N ILE A 134 2.34 0.08 16.70
CA ILE A 134 1.26 -0.86 16.37
C ILE A 134 1.74 -1.93 15.38
N THR A 135 1.40 -3.19 15.67
CA THR A 135 1.59 -4.33 14.78
C THR A 135 0.26 -5.08 14.59
N LEU A 136 -0.07 -5.43 13.34
CA LEU A 136 -1.15 -6.34 12.97
C LEU A 136 -0.56 -7.73 12.73
N ARG A 137 -1.26 -8.79 13.14
CA ARG A 137 -0.85 -10.18 12.88
C ARG A 137 -2.03 -11.05 12.47
N ASP A 138 -1.73 -12.24 11.98
CA ASP A 138 -2.64 -13.34 11.64
C ASP A 138 -3.46 -13.15 10.36
N HIS A 139 -3.81 -11.93 9.98
CA HIS A 139 -4.51 -11.61 8.73
C HIS A 139 -4.00 -10.33 8.10
N ALA A 140 -4.29 -10.16 6.80
CA ALA A 140 -3.83 -9.03 5.99
C ALA A 140 -4.45 -7.69 6.38
N LEU A 141 -3.69 -6.60 6.16
CA LEU A 141 -4.24 -5.27 5.95
C LEU A 141 -4.57 -5.11 4.46
N VAL A 142 -5.85 -4.93 4.14
CA VAL A 142 -6.34 -4.80 2.76
C VAL A 142 -6.85 -3.40 2.49
N ILE A 143 -6.39 -2.78 1.40
CA ILE A 143 -6.83 -1.46 0.96
C ILE A 143 -7.69 -1.61 -0.28
N ALA A 144 -8.95 -1.17 -0.20
CA ALA A 144 -9.95 -1.29 -1.25
C ALA A 144 -10.81 -0.02 -1.38
N ALA A 145 -10.19 1.17 -1.29
CA ALA A 145 -10.86 2.46 -1.28
C ALA A 145 -9.94 3.58 -1.81
N ASP A 146 -10.54 4.73 -2.13
CA ASP A 146 -9.85 5.92 -2.59
C ASP A 146 -9.36 6.79 -1.42
N ASP A 147 -8.34 7.61 -1.66
CA ASP A 147 -7.82 8.59 -0.70
C ASP A 147 -7.42 7.95 0.65
N VAL A 148 -6.48 7.03 0.59
CA VAL A 148 -5.99 6.31 1.77
C VAL A 148 -4.54 6.67 2.05
N VAL A 149 -4.28 7.09 3.28
CA VAL A 149 -2.95 7.35 3.83
C VAL A 149 -2.71 6.37 4.97
N VAL A 150 -1.65 5.56 4.88
CA VAL A 150 -1.24 4.65 5.97
C VAL A 150 0.20 4.96 6.32
N ARG A 151 0.44 5.33 7.58
CA ARG A 151 1.78 5.68 8.06
C ARG A 151 2.13 4.89 9.31
N HIS A 152 3.36 4.41 9.38
CA HIS A 152 3.97 3.77 10.55
C HIS A 152 3.19 2.58 11.14
N ILE A 153 2.58 1.78 10.28
CA ILE A 153 1.88 0.53 10.66
C ILE A 153 2.76 -0.66 10.30
N ARG A 154 2.84 -1.65 11.18
CA ARG A 154 3.42 -2.96 10.89
C ARG A 154 2.33 -3.97 10.59
N SER A 155 2.49 -4.76 9.54
CA SER A 155 1.63 -5.91 9.23
C SER A 155 2.51 -7.14 9.07
N ARG A 156 2.48 -8.02 10.05
CA ARG A 156 3.30 -9.24 10.14
C ARG A 156 2.39 -10.45 10.25
N LEU A 157 2.02 -11.03 9.09
CA LEU A 157 1.00 -12.08 9.00
C LEU A 157 1.33 -13.28 9.89
N GLY A 158 2.44 -13.97 9.63
CA GLY A 158 2.85 -15.20 10.26
C GLY A 158 2.09 -16.44 9.77
N ASP A 159 2.58 -17.63 10.14
CA ASP A 159 2.03 -18.92 9.72
C ASP A 159 1.07 -19.56 10.74
N GLU A 160 0.93 -18.98 11.94
CA GLU A 160 0.11 -19.56 13.02
C GLU A 160 -1.39 -19.61 12.66
N SER A 161 -1.90 -18.59 11.96
CA SER A 161 -3.27 -18.56 11.48
C SER A 161 -3.56 -19.53 10.33
N ARG A 162 -2.52 -20.05 9.67
CA ARG A 162 -2.59 -20.91 8.47
C ARG A 162 -3.36 -20.28 7.32
N VAL A 163 -3.32 -18.96 7.21
CA VAL A 163 -3.97 -18.21 6.13
C VAL A 163 -2.97 -17.98 5.02
N GLU A 164 -3.31 -18.45 3.82
CA GLU A 164 -2.56 -18.16 2.60
C GLU A 164 -2.93 -16.74 2.13
N SER A 165 -2.08 -15.76 2.44
CA SER A 165 -2.37 -14.35 2.18
C SER A 165 -1.11 -13.49 2.16
N ASP A 166 -1.25 -12.31 1.54
CA ASP A 166 -0.32 -11.20 1.68
C ASP A 166 -0.35 -10.63 3.10
N ALA A 167 0.72 -9.94 3.51
CA ALA A 167 0.69 -9.15 4.74
C ALA A 167 -0.01 -7.81 4.53
N ILE A 168 0.24 -7.14 3.39
CA ILE A 168 -0.49 -5.93 2.95
C ILE A 168 -0.90 -6.12 1.49
N SER A 169 -2.16 -5.85 1.17
CA SER A 169 -2.67 -5.90 -0.20
C SER A 169 -3.43 -4.62 -0.55
N ILE A 170 -3.11 -4.01 -1.70
CA ILE A 170 -3.89 -2.93 -2.30
C ILE A 170 -4.68 -3.53 -3.46
N GLU A 171 -5.99 -3.70 -3.29
CA GLU A 171 -6.83 -4.40 -4.27
C GLU A 171 -7.54 -3.47 -5.23
N ARG A 172 -7.81 -2.23 -4.83
CA ARG A 172 -8.44 -1.20 -5.67
C ARG A 172 -8.33 0.18 -5.02
N GLY A 173 -8.60 1.23 -5.82
CA GLY A 173 -8.72 2.60 -5.36
C GLY A 173 -7.73 3.54 -6.03
N ARG A 174 -7.84 4.83 -5.70
CA ARG A 174 -7.05 5.92 -6.28
C ARG A 174 -6.49 6.81 -5.18
N ARG A 175 -5.31 7.37 -5.42
CA ARG A 175 -4.62 8.23 -4.46
C ARG A 175 -4.41 7.51 -3.14
N ILE A 176 -3.49 6.57 -3.18
CA ILE A 176 -3.12 5.73 -2.04
C ILE A 176 -1.64 5.92 -1.77
N ILE A 177 -1.30 6.19 -0.53
CA ILE A 177 0.09 6.26 -0.10
C ILE A 177 0.33 5.44 1.17
N LEU A 178 1.31 4.54 1.11
CA LEU A 178 1.86 3.84 2.25
C LEU A 178 3.23 4.43 2.54
N ASP A 179 3.42 4.93 3.75
CA ASP A 179 4.63 5.61 4.18
C ASP A 179 5.17 4.99 5.46
N HIS A 180 6.44 4.59 5.45
CA HIS A 180 7.08 3.97 6.62
C HIS A 180 6.24 2.80 7.18
N VAL A 181 5.79 1.88 6.34
CA VAL A 181 5.16 0.64 6.80
C VAL A 181 6.17 -0.50 6.86
N SER A 182 5.93 -1.50 7.69
CA SER A 182 6.71 -2.74 7.69
C SER A 182 5.79 -3.92 7.42
N ALA A 183 5.99 -4.59 6.30
CA ALA A 183 5.27 -5.80 5.92
C ALA A 183 6.22 -7.01 5.97
N SER A 184 5.79 -8.10 6.63
CA SER A 184 6.63 -9.30 6.71
C SER A 184 5.82 -10.56 7.04
N TRP A 185 6.49 -11.72 6.89
CA TRP A 185 6.02 -13.04 7.29
C TRP A 185 4.70 -13.46 6.61
N SER A 186 4.51 -13.01 5.36
CA SER A 186 3.40 -13.44 4.52
C SER A 186 3.55 -14.90 4.09
N VAL A 187 2.43 -15.55 3.78
CA VAL A 187 2.38 -16.90 3.24
C VAL A 187 2.17 -16.88 1.70
N ASP A 188 1.87 -15.74 1.12
CA ASP A 188 1.89 -15.44 -0.32
C ASP A 188 2.83 -14.25 -0.57
N GLU A 189 2.42 -13.15 -1.19
CA GLU A 189 3.27 -11.97 -1.32
C GLU A 189 3.29 -11.14 -0.02
N THR A 190 4.36 -10.37 0.15
CA THR A 190 4.50 -9.58 1.38
C THR A 190 3.75 -8.25 1.29
N LEU A 191 3.93 -7.49 0.21
CA LEU A 191 3.16 -6.28 -0.07
C LEU A 191 2.81 -6.25 -1.55
N SER A 192 1.53 -6.43 -1.88
CA SER A 192 1.06 -6.44 -3.26
C SER A 192 0.17 -5.27 -3.61
N VAL A 193 0.21 -4.90 -4.88
CA VAL A 193 -0.73 -4.00 -5.53
C VAL A 193 -1.31 -4.76 -6.70
N GLY A 194 -2.58 -5.10 -6.67
CA GLY A 194 -3.14 -5.92 -7.72
C GLY A 194 -4.65 -5.87 -7.82
N SER A 195 -5.14 -5.44 -8.99
CA SER A 195 -6.52 -5.60 -9.38
C SER A 195 -6.58 -6.60 -10.52
N ARG A 196 -7.36 -7.66 -10.37
CA ARG A 196 -7.45 -8.72 -11.36
C ARG A 196 -8.70 -8.56 -12.20
N TYR A 197 -8.55 -8.19 -13.48
CA TYR A 197 -9.63 -8.07 -14.45
C TYR A 197 -10.76 -7.09 -14.06
N ASP A 198 -10.50 -6.17 -13.16
CA ASP A 198 -11.47 -5.13 -12.82
C ASP A 198 -11.63 -4.14 -13.98
N PRO A 199 -12.84 -3.64 -14.21
CA PRO A 199 -13.04 -2.57 -15.17
C PRO A 199 -12.34 -1.28 -14.72
N PRO A 200 -12.01 -0.35 -15.65
CA PRO A 200 -11.20 0.84 -15.34
C PRO A 200 -11.70 1.68 -14.16
N GLU A 201 -13.01 1.77 -13.97
CA GLU A 201 -13.63 2.51 -12.86
C GLU A 201 -13.40 1.89 -11.48
N ARG A 202 -13.01 0.61 -11.44
CA ARG A 202 -12.69 -0.14 -10.22
C ARG A 202 -11.21 -0.51 -10.10
N GLY A 203 -10.40 -0.02 -11.03
CA GLY A 203 -8.96 -0.27 -11.06
C GLY A 203 -8.20 0.40 -9.92
N ILE A 204 -6.89 0.23 -9.96
CA ILE A 204 -5.94 0.84 -9.03
C ILE A 204 -5.18 1.94 -9.76
N TYR A 205 -5.12 3.13 -9.16
CA TYR A 205 -4.46 4.28 -9.76
C TYR A 205 -3.74 5.12 -8.72
N ASP A 206 -2.63 5.73 -9.13
CA ASP A 206 -1.90 6.70 -8.31
C ASP A 206 -1.54 6.15 -6.91
N VAL A 207 -0.68 5.13 -6.90
CA VAL A 207 -0.20 4.48 -5.69
C VAL A 207 1.25 4.86 -5.42
N THR A 208 1.57 5.16 -4.18
CA THR A 208 2.95 5.25 -3.70
C THR A 208 3.16 4.33 -2.50
N VAL A 209 4.28 3.61 -2.50
CA VAL A 209 4.84 2.95 -1.33
C VAL A 209 6.24 3.52 -1.12
N GLN A 210 6.47 4.17 0.00
CA GLN A 210 7.74 4.84 0.28
C GLN A 210 8.28 4.50 1.67
N TRP A 211 9.61 4.51 1.80
CA TRP A 211 10.34 4.35 3.06
C TRP A 211 9.91 3.14 3.88
N SER A 212 9.55 2.05 3.22
CA SER A 212 8.93 0.89 3.85
C SER A 212 9.85 -0.32 3.84
N VAL A 213 9.66 -1.21 4.81
CA VAL A 213 10.32 -2.52 4.87
C VAL A 213 9.36 -3.59 4.37
N ILE A 214 9.77 -4.34 3.36
CA ILE A 214 9.05 -5.47 2.77
C ILE A 214 10.01 -6.65 2.87
N SER A 215 9.77 -7.57 3.81
CA SER A 215 10.81 -8.54 4.17
C SER A 215 10.28 -9.89 4.62
N GLU A 216 11.13 -10.90 4.48
CA GLU A 216 10.96 -12.22 5.09
C GLU A 216 9.57 -12.83 4.80
N SER A 217 9.16 -12.91 3.54
CA SER A 217 8.06 -13.80 3.18
C SER A 217 8.40 -15.23 3.52
N LEU A 218 7.46 -16.00 4.07
CA LEU A 218 7.67 -17.36 4.53
C LEU A 218 7.65 -18.33 3.34
N ASN A 219 8.77 -19.01 3.08
CA ASN A 219 8.94 -19.77 1.84
C ASN A 219 8.21 -21.12 1.85
N ALA A 220 8.54 -22.02 2.80
CA ALA A 220 7.88 -23.33 2.93
C ALA A 220 6.86 -23.30 4.08
N SER A 221 5.85 -22.46 3.99
CA SER A 221 4.94 -22.09 5.09
C SER A 221 3.52 -22.62 4.96
N GLY A 222 3.28 -23.60 4.08
CA GLY A 222 1.96 -24.21 3.92
C GLY A 222 1.10 -23.64 2.81
N HIS A 223 1.64 -22.78 1.93
CA HIS A 223 0.97 -22.36 0.72
C HIS A 223 0.62 -23.56 -0.17
N ALA A 224 -0.60 -23.60 -0.77
CA ALA A 224 -1.09 -24.73 -1.56
C ALA A 224 -0.21 -25.09 -2.77
N LYS A 225 0.57 -24.14 -3.29
CA LYS A 225 1.52 -24.34 -4.40
C LYS A 225 2.91 -24.79 -3.95
N GLY A 226 3.12 -25.05 -2.66
CA GLY A 226 4.43 -25.39 -2.08
C GLY A 226 5.22 -24.13 -1.71
N GLU A 227 6.55 -24.13 -1.92
CA GLU A 227 7.42 -22.98 -1.62
C GLU A 227 6.96 -21.71 -2.35
N HIS A 228 6.57 -20.67 -1.60
CA HIS A 228 5.89 -19.49 -2.13
C HIS A 228 6.24 -18.18 -1.38
N GLY A 229 7.44 -18.04 -0.89
CA GLY A 229 7.91 -16.83 -0.20
C GLY A 229 8.20 -15.68 -1.16
N TYR A 230 7.23 -14.81 -1.45
CA TYR A 230 7.36 -13.77 -2.47
C TYR A 230 7.29 -12.35 -1.89
N GLY A 231 8.00 -11.42 -2.55
CA GLY A 231 8.03 -10.01 -2.16
C GLY A 231 6.76 -9.26 -2.57
N SER A 232 6.66 -8.86 -3.83
CA SER A 232 5.57 -8.00 -4.30
C SER A 232 5.10 -8.37 -5.71
N LEU A 233 3.82 -8.69 -5.84
CA LEU A 233 3.11 -8.72 -7.11
C LEU A 233 2.50 -7.33 -7.35
N VAL A 234 2.94 -6.64 -8.42
CA VAL A 234 2.50 -5.27 -8.69
C VAL A 234 1.80 -5.23 -10.03
N ARG A 235 0.48 -5.16 -10.01
CA ARG A 235 -0.39 -5.24 -11.18
C ARG A 235 -1.24 -4.00 -11.33
N GLY A 236 -1.34 -3.49 -12.54
CA GLY A 236 -2.19 -2.37 -12.88
C GLY A 236 -2.70 -2.47 -14.30
N GLY A 237 -3.36 -1.42 -14.77
CA GLY A 237 -3.85 -1.30 -16.13
C GLY A 237 -4.34 0.10 -16.40
N HIS A 238 -4.75 0.36 -17.66
CA HIS A 238 -5.44 1.58 -18.07
C HIS A 238 -4.71 2.88 -17.66
N GLY A 239 -3.39 2.92 -17.88
CA GLY A 239 -2.57 4.08 -17.55
C GLY A 239 -2.29 4.29 -16.05
N ALA A 240 -2.58 3.30 -15.19
CA ALA A 240 -2.26 3.34 -13.77
C ALA A 240 -0.79 3.72 -13.53
N ARG A 241 -0.55 4.53 -12.51
CA ARG A 241 0.80 4.95 -12.10
C ARG A 241 1.08 4.45 -10.69
N MET A 242 2.22 3.80 -10.52
CA MET A 242 2.63 3.22 -9.25
C MET A 242 4.10 3.54 -8.99
N THR A 243 4.39 4.14 -7.86
CA THR A 243 5.75 4.52 -7.46
C THR A 243 6.14 3.78 -6.19
N PHE A 244 7.27 3.11 -6.23
CA PHE A 244 7.92 2.52 -5.07
C PHE A 244 9.29 3.16 -4.92
N HIS A 245 9.54 3.86 -3.81
CA HIS A 245 10.83 4.50 -3.62
C HIS A 245 11.33 4.43 -2.18
N HIS A 246 12.65 4.34 -2.03
CA HIS A 246 13.35 4.25 -0.75
C HIS A 246 12.84 3.10 0.14
N ASN A 247 12.39 1.99 -0.48
CA ASN A 247 11.96 0.82 0.27
C ASN A 247 13.09 -0.22 0.38
N LEU A 248 13.04 -1.01 1.43
CA LEU A 248 13.84 -2.22 1.59
C LEU A 248 13.00 -3.44 1.20
N TRP A 249 13.40 -4.18 0.14
CA TRP A 249 12.97 -5.55 -0.09
C TRP A 249 14.07 -6.51 0.37
N ALA A 250 13.75 -7.46 1.25
CA ALA A 250 14.78 -8.32 1.80
C ALA A 250 14.31 -9.74 2.13
N ALA A 251 15.11 -10.74 1.75
CA ALA A 251 14.88 -12.16 2.00
C ALA A 251 13.56 -12.69 1.44
N HIS A 252 13.45 -12.68 0.12
CA HIS A 252 12.33 -13.25 -0.61
C HIS A 252 12.81 -14.26 -1.64
N ARG A 253 12.07 -15.35 -1.82
CA ARG A 253 12.36 -16.32 -2.88
C ARG A 253 12.33 -15.69 -4.27
N ALA A 254 11.39 -14.78 -4.53
CA ALA A 254 11.21 -14.10 -5.80
C ALA A 254 10.30 -12.85 -5.68
N ARG A 255 9.99 -12.21 -6.79
CA ARG A 255 9.09 -11.04 -6.92
C ARG A 255 9.56 -9.82 -6.15
N MET A 256 10.79 -9.43 -6.41
CA MET A 256 11.40 -8.21 -5.85
C MET A 256 11.70 -7.16 -6.96
N PRO A 257 10.66 -6.56 -7.60
CA PRO A 257 9.23 -6.92 -7.65
C PRO A 257 8.86 -7.80 -8.86
N ARG A 258 7.57 -8.18 -8.99
CA ARG A 258 6.96 -8.69 -10.21
C ARG A 258 5.92 -7.71 -10.75
N PRO A 259 6.32 -6.68 -11.52
CA PRO A 259 5.38 -5.77 -12.17
C PRO A 259 4.70 -6.44 -13.38
N GLY A 260 3.50 -5.96 -13.75
CA GLY A 260 2.82 -6.47 -14.94
C GLY A 260 1.36 -6.01 -15.07
N ASN A 261 0.67 -6.63 -16.05
CA ASN A 261 -0.71 -6.35 -16.39
C ASN A 261 -1.40 -7.68 -16.73
N TYR A 262 -2.71 -7.76 -16.46
CA TYR A 262 -3.49 -8.94 -16.81
C TYR A 262 -4.21 -8.82 -18.16
N ASN A 263 -4.39 -7.61 -18.66
CA ASN A 263 -5.18 -7.33 -19.84
C ASN A 263 -4.33 -7.28 -21.11
N PRO A 264 -4.79 -7.87 -22.24
CA PRO A 264 -4.13 -7.71 -23.52
C PRO A 264 -4.32 -6.28 -24.07
N PRO A 265 -3.50 -5.84 -25.04
CA PRO A 265 -3.58 -4.48 -25.62
C PRO A 265 -4.93 -4.14 -26.26
N SER A 266 -5.72 -5.15 -26.64
CA SER A 266 -7.08 -4.94 -27.16
C SER A 266 -8.07 -4.47 -26.08
N VAL A 267 -7.79 -4.74 -24.80
CA VAL A 267 -8.58 -4.30 -23.65
C VAL A 267 -7.91 -3.11 -22.96
N ASP A 268 -6.61 -3.14 -22.85
CA ASP A 268 -5.81 -2.09 -22.22
C ASP A 268 -4.66 -1.64 -23.15
N PRO A 269 -4.92 -0.67 -24.03
CA PRO A 269 -3.91 -0.18 -24.97
C PRO A 269 -2.86 0.73 -24.35
N GLU A 270 -3.05 1.20 -23.11
CA GLU A 270 -2.07 2.05 -22.42
C GLU A 270 -1.11 1.24 -21.53
N GLY A 271 -1.63 0.25 -20.84
CA GLY A 271 -0.91 -0.47 -19.81
C GLY A 271 -0.53 0.40 -18.59
N PRO A 272 -0.06 -0.22 -17.52
CA PRO A 272 0.40 0.46 -16.32
C PRO A 272 1.82 1.02 -16.49
N ARG A 273 2.15 1.99 -15.63
CA ARG A 273 3.46 2.62 -15.50
C ARG A 273 3.97 2.45 -14.08
N PHE A 274 5.13 1.83 -13.94
CA PHE A 274 5.75 1.55 -12.65
C PHE A 274 7.08 2.26 -12.52
N GLU A 275 7.31 2.88 -11.36
CA GLU A 275 8.58 3.46 -10.99
C GLU A 275 9.12 2.78 -9.74
N PHE A 276 10.34 2.29 -9.85
CA PHE A 276 11.12 1.77 -8.73
C PHE A 276 12.36 2.64 -8.62
N ARG A 277 12.41 3.51 -7.59
CA ARG A 277 13.45 4.51 -7.43
C ARG A 277 14.12 4.40 -6.07
N SER A 278 15.43 4.43 -6.06
CA SER A 278 16.23 4.45 -4.81
C SER A 278 15.76 3.39 -3.79
N ASN A 279 15.44 2.17 -4.25
CA ASN A 279 15.13 1.05 -3.36
C ASN A 279 16.36 0.18 -3.12
N LEU A 280 16.38 -0.49 -1.99
CA LEU A 280 17.37 -1.50 -1.63
C LEU A 280 16.77 -2.90 -1.71
N PHE A 281 17.37 -3.76 -2.54
CA PHE A 281 16.98 -5.17 -2.69
C PHE A 281 18.09 -6.07 -2.15
N HIS A 282 17.76 -6.94 -1.20
CA HIS A 282 18.73 -7.84 -0.58
C HIS A 282 18.20 -9.27 -0.49
N ASP A 283 19.04 -10.24 -0.88
CA ASP A 283 18.82 -11.67 -0.73
C ASP A 283 17.54 -12.21 -1.42
N TRP A 284 17.66 -12.49 -2.70
CA TRP A 284 16.62 -13.16 -3.52
C TRP A 284 16.99 -14.64 -3.75
N GLY A 285 15.99 -15.54 -3.75
CA GLY A 285 16.19 -16.98 -3.81
C GLY A 285 16.54 -17.57 -5.18
N GLY A 286 16.72 -16.77 -6.22
CA GLY A 286 16.95 -17.26 -7.58
C GLY A 286 18.05 -16.54 -8.32
N SER A 287 17.97 -16.55 -9.66
CA SER A 287 18.97 -15.90 -10.51
C SER A 287 18.78 -14.38 -10.60
N HIS A 288 17.60 -13.88 -10.27
CA HIS A 288 17.21 -12.47 -10.43
C HIS A 288 16.34 -12.02 -9.24
N ALA A 289 16.41 -10.74 -8.91
CA ALA A 289 15.58 -10.16 -7.84
C ALA A 289 14.13 -10.00 -8.31
N GLY A 290 13.90 -9.27 -9.38
CA GLY A 290 12.58 -9.06 -9.98
C GLY A 290 12.43 -9.68 -11.37
N TYR A 291 11.19 -9.84 -11.81
CA TYR A 291 10.91 -10.36 -13.15
C TYR A 291 9.51 -10.00 -13.66
N ASN A 292 9.34 -10.02 -14.98
CA ASN A 292 8.05 -10.08 -15.63
C ASN A 292 7.95 -11.30 -16.54
N ALA A 293 6.96 -12.15 -16.29
CA ALA A 293 6.68 -13.35 -17.08
C ALA A 293 5.34 -13.28 -17.82
N ASP A 294 4.78 -12.10 -18.01
CA ASP A 294 3.60 -11.89 -18.85
C ASP A 294 4.02 -12.02 -20.34
N THR A 295 3.08 -12.37 -21.20
CA THR A 295 3.38 -12.62 -22.61
C THR A 295 2.59 -11.76 -23.59
N GLU A 296 1.46 -11.22 -23.16
CA GLU A 296 0.48 -10.58 -24.04
C GLU A 296 -0.04 -9.23 -23.53
N SER A 297 0.61 -8.61 -22.56
CA SER A 297 0.13 -7.38 -21.92
C SER A 297 1.15 -6.26 -21.96
N LEU A 298 0.69 -5.02 -22.10
CA LEU A 298 1.56 -3.84 -22.02
C LEU A 298 1.95 -3.55 -20.56
N SER A 299 3.22 -3.23 -20.36
CA SER A 299 3.75 -2.75 -19.08
C SER A 299 4.96 -1.86 -19.33
N THR A 300 5.07 -0.75 -18.60
CA THR A 300 6.21 0.15 -18.74
C THR A 300 6.83 0.43 -17.38
N TYR A 301 8.16 0.27 -17.25
CA TYR A 301 8.87 0.44 -15.97
C TYR A 301 10.00 1.45 -16.09
N ALA A 302 10.31 2.08 -14.93
CA ALA A 302 11.55 2.79 -14.71
C ALA A 302 12.22 2.25 -13.43
N PHE A 303 13.46 1.80 -13.54
CA PHE A 303 14.31 1.39 -12.42
C PHE A 303 15.48 2.36 -12.34
N ILE A 304 15.50 3.21 -11.31
CA ILE A 304 16.44 4.33 -11.22
C ILE A 304 17.03 4.42 -9.81
N GLY A 305 18.36 4.44 -9.71
CA GLY A 305 19.06 4.64 -8.44
C GLY A 305 18.91 3.50 -7.42
N ASN A 306 18.47 2.32 -7.87
CA ASN A 306 18.27 1.18 -6.96
C ASN A 306 19.58 0.46 -6.65
N VAL A 307 19.63 -0.16 -5.47
CA VAL A 307 20.74 -0.96 -4.99
C VAL A 307 20.33 -2.42 -4.87
N TYR A 308 21.07 -3.30 -5.50
CA TYR A 308 20.88 -4.75 -5.43
C TYR A 308 22.08 -5.39 -4.72
N ILE A 309 21.82 -6.08 -3.64
CA ILE A 309 22.84 -6.74 -2.82
C ILE A 309 22.48 -8.20 -2.71
N ALA A 310 23.29 -9.03 -3.33
CA ALA A 310 23.10 -10.48 -3.19
C ALA A 310 23.34 -10.93 -1.75
N GLY A 311 22.47 -11.79 -1.28
CA GLY A 311 22.57 -12.41 0.04
C GLY A 311 22.98 -13.88 -0.03
N PRO A 312 22.90 -14.57 1.11
CA PRO A 312 23.28 -15.98 1.21
C PRO A 312 22.48 -16.93 0.30
N ASP A 313 21.22 -16.59 -0.01
CA ASP A 313 20.33 -17.43 -0.80
C ASP A 313 20.28 -16.99 -2.30
N SER A 314 20.97 -15.91 -2.66
CA SER A 314 21.02 -15.39 -4.04
C SER A 314 21.94 -16.23 -4.92
N VAL A 315 21.37 -16.85 -5.96
CA VAL A 315 22.10 -17.72 -6.88
C VAL A 315 22.75 -16.92 -8.03
N GLY A 316 22.03 -15.96 -8.60
CA GLY A 316 22.49 -15.13 -9.72
C GLY A 316 22.58 -13.66 -9.36
N ARG A 317 23.01 -12.87 -10.36
CA ARG A 317 23.31 -11.43 -10.22
C ARG A 317 22.54 -10.60 -11.25
N TRP A 318 21.27 -10.92 -11.47
CA TRP A 318 20.39 -10.11 -12.30
C TRP A 318 19.46 -9.26 -11.42
N ALA A 319 19.36 -7.99 -11.70
CA ALA A 319 18.37 -7.12 -11.06
C ALA A 319 16.96 -7.49 -11.55
N PHE A 320 16.82 -7.80 -12.84
CA PHE A 320 15.52 -8.09 -13.43
C PHE A 320 15.64 -9.11 -14.58
N GLU A 321 14.64 -9.97 -14.73
CA GLU A 321 14.46 -10.85 -15.89
C GLU A 321 13.19 -10.45 -16.64
N GLU A 322 13.32 -10.15 -17.94
CA GLU A 322 12.20 -9.72 -18.77
C GLU A 322 11.81 -10.79 -19.77
N SER A 323 10.62 -11.36 -19.62
CA SER A 323 10.08 -12.34 -20.58
C SER A 323 8.92 -11.80 -21.42
N ASN A 324 8.36 -10.63 -21.06
CA ASN A 324 7.22 -10.07 -21.77
C ASN A 324 7.67 -9.29 -23.03
N PRO A 325 7.30 -9.73 -24.25
CA PRO A 325 7.69 -9.08 -25.48
C PRO A 325 7.09 -7.68 -25.68
N LEU A 326 6.04 -7.33 -24.95
CA LEU A 326 5.35 -6.04 -25.03
C LEU A 326 5.77 -5.06 -23.93
N ALA A 327 6.64 -5.47 -23.03
CA ALA A 327 7.16 -4.60 -21.99
C ALA A 327 8.12 -3.56 -22.54
N ARG A 328 8.18 -2.40 -21.84
CA ARG A 328 9.16 -1.33 -22.08
C ARG A 328 9.79 -0.89 -20.78
N ALA A 329 11.06 -0.54 -20.81
CA ALA A 329 11.78 -0.17 -19.60
C ALA A 329 12.80 0.95 -19.79
N TRP A 330 13.12 1.61 -18.68
CA TRP A 330 14.27 2.48 -18.49
C TRP A 330 15.07 2.01 -17.28
N PHE A 331 16.38 1.85 -17.43
CA PHE A 331 17.30 1.49 -16.36
C PHE A 331 18.41 2.52 -16.29
N GLU A 332 18.62 3.11 -15.10
CA GLU A 332 19.61 4.17 -14.90
C GLU A 332 20.14 4.10 -13.46
N ASP A 333 21.47 4.21 -13.31
CA ASP A 333 22.16 4.30 -12.01
C ASP A 333 21.76 3.22 -10.99
N ASN A 334 21.52 1.98 -11.46
CA ASN A 334 21.30 0.86 -10.56
C ASN A 334 22.64 0.16 -10.26
N SER A 335 22.88 -0.18 -9.01
CA SER A 335 24.10 -0.89 -8.59
C SER A 335 23.81 -2.36 -8.23
N MET A 336 24.79 -3.22 -8.49
CA MET A 336 24.82 -4.62 -8.07
C MET A 336 26.07 -4.87 -7.26
N ASP A 337 25.91 -5.29 -5.99
CA ASP A 337 27.01 -5.57 -5.05
C ASP A 337 28.04 -4.41 -4.99
N GLY A 338 27.54 -3.15 -4.95
CA GLY A 338 28.35 -1.94 -4.87
C GLY A 338 28.95 -1.46 -6.19
N GLN A 339 28.60 -2.07 -7.33
CA GLN A 339 29.08 -1.67 -8.64
C GLN A 339 27.95 -1.15 -9.51
N VAL A 340 28.11 0.07 -10.03
CA VAL A 340 27.26 0.62 -11.08
C VAL A 340 27.88 0.25 -12.42
N PRO A 341 27.23 -0.59 -13.26
CA PRO A 341 27.81 -0.99 -14.52
C PRO A 341 27.80 0.16 -15.55
N SER A 342 28.80 0.20 -16.42
CA SER A 342 28.87 1.18 -17.51
C SER A 342 27.71 1.03 -18.53
N ASP A 343 27.22 -0.20 -18.71
CA ASP A 343 25.97 -0.47 -19.43
C ASP A 343 24.90 -0.88 -18.42
N PRO A 344 23.89 -0.03 -18.12
CA PRO A 344 22.85 -0.34 -17.14
C PRO A 344 22.02 -1.58 -17.52
N TRP A 345 21.98 -1.94 -18.80
CA TRP A 345 21.23 -3.11 -19.29
C TRP A 345 21.92 -4.43 -18.98
N SER A 346 23.20 -4.43 -18.61
CA SER A 346 23.90 -5.64 -18.16
C SER A 346 23.31 -6.22 -16.85
N LEU A 347 22.48 -5.47 -16.14
CA LEU A 347 21.72 -5.94 -14.98
C LEU A 347 20.38 -6.60 -15.34
N VAL A 348 19.98 -6.57 -16.61
CA VAL A 348 18.69 -7.07 -17.06
C VAL A 348 18.87 -8.26 -17.99
N LYS A 349 18.40 -9.43 -17.54
CA LYS A 349 18.40 -10.63 -18.37
C LYS A 349 17.30 -10.52 -19.44
N ASP A 350 17.63 -10.93 -20.68
CA ASP A 350 16.75 -10.92 -21.85
C ASP A 350 16.28 -9.51 -22.29
N SER A 351 17.09 -8.48 -22.02
CA SER A 351 16.81 -7.08 -22.39
C SER A 351 17.09 -6.71 -23.85
N ASP A 352 17.76 -7.57 -24.61
CA ASP A 352 18.23 -7.26 -25.97
C ASP A 352 17.18 -7.59 -27.03
N ARG A 353 16.09 -6.81 -27.03
CA ARG A 353 15.02 -6.96 -28.03
C ARG A 353 14.50 -5.59 -28.50
N PRO A 354 14.04 -5.52 -29.77
CA PRO A 354 13.54 -4.30 -30.34
C PRO A 354 12.37 -3.71 -29.52
N GLY A 355 12.46 -2.41 -29.22
CA GLY A 355 11.38 -1.66 -28.56
C GLY A 355 11.30 -1.82 -27.04
N TYR A 356 12.10 -2.67 -26.40
CA TYR A 356 12.09 -2.81 -24.94
C TYR A 356 12.65 -1.57 -24.23
N ARG A 357 13.76 -1.04 -24.74
CA ARG A 357 14.42 0.12 -24.16
C ARG A 357 13.69 1.40 -24.54
N LEU A 358 13.26 2.17 -23.54
CA LEU A 358 12.66 3.49 -23.77
C LEU A 358 13.69 4.43 -24.40
N PRO A 359 13.28 5.35 -25.29
CA PRO A 359 14.21 6.26 -25.96
C PRO A 359 14.77 7.36 -25.05
N GLY A 360 14.23 7.55 -23.87
CA GLY A 360 14.64 8.53 -22.90
C GLY A 360 14.06 8.26 -21.51
N ARG A 361 14.64 8.91 -20.50
CA ARG A 361 14.20 8.83 -19.11
C ARG A 361 12.75 9.33 -19.01
N PRO A 362 11.84 8.52 -18.45
CA PRO A 362 10.48 8.97 -18.21
C PRO A 362 10.42 9.91 -16.99
N ASP A 363 9.59 10.94 -17.09
CA ASP A 363 9.26 11.86 -16.00
C ASP A 363 7.78 11.68 -15.63
N TRP A 364 7.49 10.63 -14.85
CA TRP A 364 6.11 10.25 -14.54
C TRP A 364 5.65 10.67 -13.15
N ALA A 365 6.57 10.81 -12.23
CA ALA A 365 6.25 11.12 -10.85
C ALA A 365 7.19 12.17 -10.29
N ALA A 366 6.64 12.99 -9.39
CA ALA A 366 7.46 13.87 -8.57
C ALA A 366 7.98 13.07 -7.37
N ALA A 367 9.00 12.26 -7.60
CA ALA A 367 9.74 11.57 -6.54
C ALA A 367 11.20 11.96 -6.64
N ALA A 368 11.77 12.40 -5.53
CA ALA A 368 13.20 12.62 -5.43
C ALA A 368 13.93 11.29 -5.70
N THR A 369 15.02 11.37 -6.44
CA THR A 369 15.85 10.20 -6.71
C THR A 369 17.25 10.54 -6.21
N GLY A 370 17.70 9.83 -5.17
CA GLY A 370 19.11 9.79 -4.79
C GLY A 370 19.91 8.98 -5.81
N THR A 371 21.23 9.09 -5.73
CA THR A 371 22.12 8.17 -6.45
C THR A 371 22.07 6.79 -5.79
N SER A 372 22.41 5.74 -6.55
CA SER A 372 22.54 4.40 -5.97
C SER A 372 23.60 4.34 -4.84
N ALA A 373 24.58 5.22 -4.88
CA ALA A 373 25.59 5.35 -3.81
C ALA A 373 25.02 5.86 -2.49
N GLU A 374 23.98 6.70 -2.53
CA GLU A 374 23.31 7.26 -1.33
C GLU A 374 22.18 6.36 -0.84
N THR A 375 21.56 5.61 -1.73
CA THR A 375 20.34 4.81 -1.49
C THR A 375 20.49 3.80 -0.36
N GLU A 376 21.58 3.02 -0.32
CA GLU A 376 21.76 1.99 0.71
C GLU A 376 21.75 2.60 2.11
N ALA A 377 22.55 3.64 2.31
CA ALA A 377 22.65 4.30 3.61
C ALA A 377 21.32 4.94 4.03
N ALA A 378 20.63 5.61 3.10
CA ALA A 378 19.36 6.26 3.36
C ALA A 378 18.26 5.24 3.74
N VAL A 379 18.12 4.15 2.96
CA VAL A 379 17.12 3.11 3.22
C VAL A 379 17.38 2.40 4.54
N LEU A 380 18.63 2.02 4.82
CA LEU A 380 18.99 1.37 6.09
C LEU A 380 18.79 2.30 7.29
N ALA A 381 18.95 3.61 7.11
CA ALA A 381 18.72 4.58 8.19
C ALA A 381 17.24 4.81 8.47
N HIS A 382 16.39 4.91 7.42
CA HIS A 382 15.07 5.51 7.57
C HIS A 382 13.89 4.57 7.23
N ALA A 383 14.04 3.51 6.43
CA ALA A 383 12.92 2.67 6.07
C ALA A 383 12.34 1.87 7.26
N GLY A 384 11.03 1.65 7.26
CA GLY A 384 10.31 0.86 8.26
C GLY A 384 9.39 1.67 9.16
N ALA A 385 8.52 0.97 9.88
CA ALA A 385 7.44 1.55 10.66
C ALA A 385 7.90 2.07 12.03
N GLY A 386 7.26 3.18 12.42
CA GLY A 386 7.40 3.82 13.73
C GLY A 386 8.50 4.89 13.75
N PRO A 387 8.38 5.89 14.67
CA PRO A 387 9.48 6.81 14.95
C PRO A 387 10.72 6.04 15.45
N VAL A 388 10.49 4.87 16.04
CA VAL A 388 11.53 3.93 16.48
C VAL A 388 11.16 2.54 15.93
N ARG A 389 12.11 1.90 15.25
CA ARG A 389 11.96 0.52 14.77
C ARG A 389 11.75 -0.45 15.93
N ASP A 390 10.96 -1.48 15.72
CA ASP A 390 10.91 -2.59 16.66
C ASP A 390 12.10 -3.57 16.46
N ALA A 391 12.24 -4.54 17.36
CA ALA A 391 13.33 -5.50 17.32
C ALA A 391 13.40 -6.33 16.02
N VAL A 392 12.28 -6.48 15.30
CA VAL A 392 12.24 -7.19 14.02
C VAL A 392 12.87 -6.35 12.92
N ASP A 393 12.43 -5.09 12.77
CA ASP A 393 13.01 -4.20 11.77
C ASP A 393 14.48 -3.89 12.06
N GLU A 394 14.86 -3.71 13.34
CA GLU A 394 16.25 -3.52 13.73
C GLU A 394 17.12 -4.73 13.33
N ARG A 395 16.64 -5.96 13.61
CA ARG A 395 17.35 -7.19 13.21
C ARG A 395 17.49 -7.30 11.70
N ILE A 396 16.43 -7.03 10.95
CA ILE A 396 16.44 -7.08 9.48
C ILE A 396 17.47 -6.09 8.93
N VAL A 397 17.40 -4.84 9.34
CA VAL A 397 18.32 -3.78 8.86
C VAL A 397 19.77 -4.12 9.21
N ALA A 398 20.03 -4.58 10.43
CA ALA A 398 21.37 -5.02 10.85
C ALA A 398 21.88 -6.20 10.03
N ALA A 399 21.02 -7.19 9.77
CA ALA A 399 21.38 -8.37 8.98
C ALA A 399 21.58 -8.05 7.49
N VAL A 400 20.85 -7.10 6.93
CA VAL A 400 21.12 -6.57 5.58
C VAL A 400 22.47 -5.86 5.55
N GLY A 401 22.76 -5.00 6.54
CA GLY A 401 24.06 -4.32 6.64
C GLY A 401 25.26 -5.26 6.72
N THR A 402 25.09 -6.44 7.34
CA THR A 402 26.12 -7.50 7.43
C THR A 402 26.02 -8.56 6.33
N ARG A 403 25.08 -8.45 5.40
CA ARG A 403 24.82 -9.41 4.31
C ARG A 403 24.51 -10.84 4.83
N SER A 404 23.86 -10.95 5.97
CA SER A 404 23.61 -12.23 6.65
C SER A 404 22.13 -12.61 6.72
N LEU A 405 21.22 -11.75 6.29
CA LEU A 405 19.79 -12.04 6.26
C LEU A 405 19.51 -13.19 5.29
N ARG A 406 18.60 -14.08 5.67
CA ARG A 406 18.23 -15.26 4.89
C ARG A 406 16.73 -15.40 4.73
N ILE A 407 16.34 -16.11 3.67
CA ILE A 407 14.97 -16.59 3.47
C ILE A 407 14.62 -17.57 4.59
N ILE A 408 13.40 -17.45 5.14
CA ILE A 408 12.90 -18.28 6.24
C ILE A 408 11.59 -18.96 5.85
N ASP A 409 11.25 -20.03 6.57
CA ASP A 409 10.00 -20.78 6.37
C ASP A 409 8.93 -20.46 7.42
N SER A 410 9.35 -19.92 8.57
CA SER A 410 8.46 -19.54 9.68
C SER A 410 9.09 -18.40 10.47
N GLN A 411 8.27 -17.45 10.93
CA GLN A 411 8.68 -16.38 11.83
C GLN A 411 9.28 -16.93 13.15
N SER A 412 8.94 -18.16 13.53
CA SER A 412 9.50 -18.81 14.72
C SER A 412 11.01 -19.04 14.64
N GLN A 413 11.57 -19.15 13.42
CA GLN A 413 13.01 -19.29 13.20
C GLN A 413 13.80 -18.03 13.57
N VAL A 414 13.12 -16.89 13.67
CA VAL A 414 13.71 -15.58 13.97
C VAL A 414 13.10 -14.91 15.23
N GLY A 415 12.46 -15.71 16.09
CA GLY A 415 11.93 -15.27 17.38
C GLY A 415 10.48 -14.82 17.40
N GLY A 416 9.80 -14.74 16.24
CA GLY A 416 8.39 -14.37 16.16
C GLY A 416 8.11 -12.90 16.51
N TRP A 417 6.87 -12.64 16.91
CA TRP A 417 6.43 -11.27 17.23
C TRP A 417 7.04 -10.82 18.57
N PRO A 418 7.69 -9.64 18.60
CA PRO A 418 8.19 -9.08 19.85
C PRO A 418 7.01 -8.64 20.74
N VAL A 419 7.23 -8.68 22.04
CA VAL A 419 6.32 -8.06 23.00
C VAL A 419 6.54 -6.54 22.93
N LEU A 420 5.56 -5.83 22.41
CA LEU A 420 5.59 -4.37 22.33
C LEU A 420 5.10 -3.75 23.61
N ALA A 421 5.79 -2.72 24.11
CA ALA A 421 5.34 -1.95 25.25
C ALA A 421 4.06 -1.17 24.89
N PRO A 422 3.02 -1.18 25.73
CA PRO A 422 1.79 -0.46 25.44
C PRO A 422 1.96 1.07 25.47
N GLY A 423 2.97 1.56 26.18
CA GLY A 423 3.23 2.98 26.36
C GLY A 423 2.18 3.70 27.22
N THR A 424 2.28 5.02 27.24
CA THR A 424 1.32 5.90 27.90
C THR A 424 0.71 6.82 26.83
N PRO A 425 -0.63 6.89 26.71
CA PRO A 425 -1.26 7.78 25.74
C PRO A 425 -0.92 9.25 26.03
N TRP A 426 -0.96 10.05 25.01
CA TRP A 426 -0.90 11.50 25.15
C TRP A 426 -2.11 11.99 25.94
N ILE A 427 -1.89 13.03 26.76
CA ILE A 427 -3.00 13.74 27.42
C ILE A 427 -3.65 14.64 26.37
N ASP A 428 -4.91 14.45 26.12
CA ASP A 428 -5.74 15.09 25.11
C ASP A 428 -7.16 15.17 25.69
N HIS A 429 -7.54 16.32 26.26
CA HIS A 429 -8.74 16.48 27.06
C HIS A 429 -10.01 16.62 26.22
N ASP A 430 -9.94 17.24 25.05
CA ASP A 430 -11.10 17.44 24.19
C ASP A 430 -11.27 16.34 23.12
N ALA A 431 -10.27 15.44 23.05
CA ALA A 431 -10.26 14.25 22.18
C ALA A 431 -10.24 14.57 20.68
N ASP A 432 -9.61 15.66 20.28
CA ASP A 432 -9.43 16.05 18.89
C ASP A 432 -8.21 15.38 18.23
N GLY A 433 -7.41 14.65 19.01
CA GLY A 433 -6.26 13.86 18.57
C GLY A 433 -4.92 14.58 18.72
N MET A 434 -4.90 15.82 19.18
CA MET A 434 -3.68 16.54 19.53
C MET A 434 -3.42 16.50 21.04
N PRO A 435 -2.17 16.47 21.49
CA PRO A 435 -1.88 16.57 22.93
C PRO A 435 -2.03 18.00 23.46
N ASP A 436 -2.62 18.17 24.64
CA ASP A 436 -2.78 19.47 25.33
C ASP A 436 -1.51 20.32 25.37
N ASN A 437 -0.37 19.69 25.63
CA ASN A 437 0.90 20.38 25.71
C ASN A 437 1.39 20.88 24.34
N TRP A 438 1.08 20.16 23.28
CA TRP A 438 1.41 20.60 21.92
C TRP A 438 0.50 21.76 21.52
N GLU A 439 -0.80 21.67 21.78
CA GLU A 439 -1.78 22.71 21.51
C GLU A 439 -1.42 24.02 22.24
N THR A 440 -1.18 23.94 23.54
CA THR A 440 -0.75 25.09 24.34
C THR A 440 0.52 25.74 23.79
N ALA A 441 1.51 24.93 23.39
CA ALA A 441 2.77 25.41 22.81
C ALA A 441 2.57 26.11 21.46
N HIS A 442 1.52 25.73 20.72
CA HIS A 442 1.19 26.29 19.39
C HIS A 442 0.06 27.34 19.44
N GLY A 443 -0.44 27.69 20.64
CA GLY A 443 -1.47 28.71 20.86
C GLY A 443 -2.86 28.27 20.41
N LEU A 444 -3.13 26.96 20.52
CA LEU A 444 -4.43 26.34 20.40
C LEU A 444 -5.07 26.15 21.77
N ASP A 445 -6.36 25.79 21.83
CA ASP A 445 -7.09 25.62 23.07
C ASP A 445 -7.36 24.14 23.37
N PRO A 446 -6.69 23.51 24.37
CA PRO A 446 -6.88 22.10 24.74
C PRO A 446 -8.30 21.72 25.20
N ALA A 447 -9.25 22.61 25.08
CA ALA A 447 -10.67 22.39 25.40
C ALA A 447 -11.60 22.64 24.18
N ASP A 448 -11.04 22.95 23.00
CA ASP A 448 -11.79 23.21 21.75
C ASP A 448 -11.52 22.14 20.71
N ALA A 449 -12.21 21.00 20.76
CA ALA A 449 -12.11 19.92 19.77
C ALA A 449 -12.36 20.34 18.32
N GLY A 450 -12.72 21.59 18.05
CA GLY A 450 -12.95 22.10 16.70
C GLY A 450 -11.68 22.65 16.05
N ASP A 451 -10.68 23.02 16.82
CA ASP A 451 -9.49 23.70 16.28
C ASP A 451 -8.52 22.74 15.58
N GLY A 452 -8.54 21.43 15.91
CA GLY A 452 -7.74 20.41 15.25
C GLY A 452 -8.02 20.28 13.73
N ALA A 453 -9.22 20.60 13.30
CA ALA A 453 -9.61 20.56 11.88
C ALA A 453 -9.31 21.87 11.12
N LEU A 454 -8.86 22.92 11.80
CA LEU A 454 -8.51 24.20 11.20
C LEU A 454 -7.09 24.17 10.64
N ASP A 455 -6.86 25.02 9.66
CA ASP A 455 -5.54 25.35 9.08
C ASP A 455 -5.18 26.76 9.53
N ARG A 456 -4.38 26.86 10.61
CA ARG A 456 -4.09 28.13 11.26
C ARG A 456 -3.07 28.98 10.53
N ASP A 457 -2.08 28.34 9.93
CA ASP A 457 -0.98 29.03 9.25
C ASP A 457 -1.17 29.11 7.72
N SER A 458 -2.27 28.53 7.21
CA SER A 458 -2.69 28.56 5.80
C SER A 458 -1.70 27.86 4.87
N ASP A 459 -1.04 26.79 5.33
CA ASP A 459 -0.14 25.98 4.52
C ASP A 459 -0.87 24.83 3.79
N GLY A 460 -2.15 24.64 4.10
CA GLY A 460 -3.03 23.64 3.52
C GLY A 460 -3.16 22.35 4.34
N TYR A 461 -2.42 22.20 5.43
CA TYR A 461 -2.58 21.15 6.42
C TYR A 461 -3.46 21.61 7.58
N THR A 462 -4.11 20.68 8.25
CA THR A 462 -4.85 20.98 9.48
C THR A 462 -3.88 20.99 10.68
N ASN A 463 -4.26 21.67 11.76
CA ASN A 463 -3.46 21.68 13.00
C ASN A 463 -3.15 20.25 13.49
N LEU A 464 -4.11 19.32 13.34
CA LEU A 464 -3.88 17.91 13.62
C LEU A 464 -2.79 17.31 12.71
N GLU A 465 -2.80 17.61 11.41
CA GLU A 465 -1.77 17.13 10.49
C GLU A 465 -0.40 17.73 10.82
N ASP A 466 -0.34 18.96 11.26
CA ASP A 466 0.92 19.60 11.71
C ASP A 466 1.50 18.86 12.91
N TRP A 467 0.64 18.53 13.89
CA TRP A 467 1.10 17.70 15.00
C TRP A 467 1.58 16.33 14.53
N LEU A 468 0.80 15.62 13.70
CA LEU A 468 1.17 14.31 13.18
C LEU A 468 2.52 14.35 12.43
N ASN A 469 2.76 15.40 11.65
CA ASN A 469 4.00 15.60 10.90
C ASN A 469 5.18 15.96 11.82
N SER A 470 4.91 16.63 12.94
CA SER A 470 5.95 16.98 13.92
C SER A 470 6.55 15.77 14.67
N LEU A 471 5.82 14.64 14.70
CA LEU A 471 6.28 13.39 15.32
C LEU A 471 7.39 12.68 14.51
N ILE A 472 7.59 13.10 13.26
CA ILE A 472 8.50 12.43 12.30
C ILE A 472 9.45 13.52 11.78
N ARG A 473 10.63 13.58 12.35
CA ARG A 473 11.72 14.50 11.95
C ARG A 473 13.02 13.77 11.74
#